data_d9077b08fd3c4f6e8001dbc0731b7e4e
#
_entry.id   d9077b08fd3c4f6e8001dbc0731b7e4e
#
_cell.length_a   1.000
_cell.length_b   1.000
_cell.length_c   1.000
_cell.angle_alpha   90.00
_cell.angle_beta   90.00
_cell.angle_gamma   90.00
#
_symmetry.space_group_name_H-M   'P 1'
#
loop_
_entity.id
_entity.type
_entity.pdbx_description
1 polymer ?
#
loop_
_entity_poly.entity_id
_entity_poly.type
_entity_poly.pdbx_seq_one_letter_code
_entity_poly.pdbx_strand_id
1 'polypeptide(L)'
;MTNLFIRKVSAMEVTVLGRCGPFPAPGEACSGYLLKCGGKNIMLDFGSGVFSRLYGLLPRLDVDAVVLSHLHSDHMAGMVFFRYALQQLS
;
A
#
# COMPACT_ATOMS: atom_id res chain seq x y z
N MET A 1 16.20 -6.45 1.83
CA MET A 1 14.82 -6.30 2.35
C MET A 1 14.54 -4.86 2.73
N THR A 2 13.37 -4.38 2.40
CA THR A 2 12.97 -3.02 2.72
C THR A 2 12.60 -2.91 4.20
N ASN A 3 13.13 -1.90 4.88
CA ASN A 3 12.73 -1.60 6.24
C ASN A 3 11.39 -0.86 6.21
N LEU A 4 10.35 -1.53 6.66
CA LEU A 4 9.03 -0.94 6.77
C LEU A 4 8.85 -0.35 8.15
N PHE A 5 8.17 0.78 8.20
CA PHE A 5 7.87 1.44 9.46
C PHE A 5 6.48 1.02 9.92
N ILE A 6 6.40 0.43 11.11
CA ILE A 6 5.14 -0.05 11.69
C ILE A 6 4.89 0.68 13.00
N ARG A 7 3.68 1.23 13.14
CA ARG A 7 3.27 1.92 14.36
C ARG A 7 1.91 1.42 14.81
N LYS A 8 1.80 1.10 16.09
CA LYS A 8 0.52 0.73 16.69
C LYS A 8 0.00 1.87 17.55
N VAL A 9 -1.28 2.19 17.37
CA VAL A 9 -1.98 3.19 18.19
C VAL A 9 -3.32 2.58 18.57
N SER A 10 -3.46 2.26 19.85
CA SER A 10 -4.63 1.53 20.36
C SER A 10 -4.81 0.21 19.60
N ALA A 11 -5.97 -0.02 18.96
CA ALA A 11 -6.26 -1.22 18.19
C ALA A 11 -5.91 -1.07 16.70
N MET A 12 -5.19 -0.02 16.33
CA MET A 12 -4.83 0.25 14.94
C MET A 12 -3.32 0.09 14.74
N GLU A 13 -2.95 -0.57 13.64
CA GLU A 13 -1.56 -0.71 13.22
C GLU A 13 -1.38 -0.06 11.85
N VAL A 14 -0.41 0.83 11.72
CA VAL A 14 -0.09 1.50 10.46
C VAL A 14 1.27 1.04 9.98
N THR A 15 1.32 0.50 8.77
CA THR A 15 2.58 0.14 8.10
C THR A 15 2.81 1.10 6.96
N VAL A 16 3.94 1.79 6.95
CA VAL A 16 4.32 2.70 5.88
C VAL A 16 4.99 1.89 4.78
N LEU A 17 4.29 1.70 3.66
CA LEU A 17 4.84 0.98 2.50
C LEU A 17 5.66 1.90 1.61
N GLY A 18 5.31 3.18 1.56
CA GLY A 18 6.04 4.17 0.81
C GLY A 18 5.59 5.57 1.19
N ARG A 19 6.46 6.56 0.93
CA ARG A 19 6.20 7.95 1.29
C ARG A 19 6.84 8.96 0.35
N CYS A 20 7.39 8.50 -0.78
CA CYS A 20 8.03 9.39 -1.73
C CYS A 20 7.01 10.06 -2.66
N GLY A 21 7.38 11.19 -3.19
CA GLY A 21 6.63 11.91 -4.21
C GLY A 21 7.48 13.03 -4.78
N PRO A 22 7.23 13.42 -6.03
CA PRO A 22 6.22 12.91 -6.98
C PRO A 22 6.62 11.61 -7.68
N PHE A 23 7.81 11.09 -7.41
CA PHE A 23 8.29 9.80 -7.91
C PHE A 23 9.12 9.12 -6.83
N PRO A 24 9.30 7.79 -6.89
CA PRO A 24 10.05 7.11 -5.84
C PRO A 24 11.55 7.33 -5.98
N ALA A 25 12.23 7.51 -4.84
CA ALA A 25 13.69 7.46 -4.80
C ALA A 25 14.16 6.02 -5.05
N PRO A 26 15.43 5.80 -5.42
CA PRO A 26 15.95 4.46 -5.65
C PRO A 26 15.70 3.54 -4.44
N GLY A 27 15.09 2.39 -4.70
CA GLY A 27 14.77 1.42 -3.65
C GLY A 27 13.59 1.78 -2.76
N GLU A 28 12.91 2.89 -3.06
CA GLU A 28 11.78 3.39 -2.27
C GLU A 28 10.48 3.27 -3.05
N ALA A 29 9.37 3.65 -2.42
CA ALA A 29 8.06 3.69 -3.06
C ALA A 29 7.38 5.02 -2.78
N CYS A 30 6.45 5.38 -3.66
CA CYS A 30 5.59 6.53 -3.44
C CYS A 30 4.57 6.24 -2.33
N SER A 31 3.63 7.16 -2.10
CA SER A 31 2.74 7.10 -0.95
C SER A 31 1.88 5.83 -0.92
N GLY A 32 1.89 5.15 0.20
CA GLY A 32 1.04 4.00 0.44
C GLY A 32 1.18 3.54 1.88
N TYR A 33 0.04 3.40 2.55
CA TYR A 33 -0.01 3.05 3.97
C TYR A 33 -1.03 1.94 4.17
N LEU A 34 -0.62 0.88 4.86
CA LEU A 34 -1.53 -0.21 5.21
C LEU A 34 -2.00 -0.02 6.64
N LEU A 35 -3.30 0.13 6.82
CA LEU A 35 -3.93 0.21 8.14
C LEU A 35 -4.59 -1.13 8.45
N LYS A 36 -4.27 -1.68 9.61
CA LYS A 36 -4.97 -2.84 10.16
C LYS A 36 -5.76 -2.38 11.35
N CYS A 37 -7.07 -2.54 11.28
CA CYS A 37 -7.99 -2.08 12.31
C CYS A 37 -9.24 -2.95 12.34
N GLY A 38 -9.57 -3.50 13.49
CA GLY A 38 -10.78 -4.30 13.66
C GLY A 38 -10.85 -5.51 12.72
N GLY A 39 -9.73 -6.14 12.42
CA GLY A 39 -9.68 -7.28 11.51
C GLY A 39 -9.76 -6.89 10.04
N LYS A 40 -9.72 -5.59 9.72
CA LYS A 40 -9.79 -5.10 8.36
C LYS A 40 -8.43 -4.57 7.90
N ASN A 41 -8.15 -4.70 6.61
CA ASN A 41 -6.96 -4.16 5.97
C ASN A 41 -7.38 -3.06 5.01
N ILE A 42 -6.92 -1.84 5.27
CA ILE A 42 -7.30 -0.66 4.49
C ILE A 42 -6.03 -0.02 3.94
N MET A 43 -6.00 0.22 2.63
CA MET A 43 -4.90 0.96 2.02
C MET A 43 -5.26 2.43 1.92
N LEU A 44 -4.36 3.29 2.38
CA LEU A 44 -4.43 4.74 2.15
C LEU A 44 -3.38 5.07 1.10
N ASP A 45 -3.82 5.53 -0.04
CA ASP A 45 -3.01 5.77 -1.24
C ASP A 45 -2.34 4.49 -1.73
N PHE A 46 -1.95 4.48 -2.99
CA PHE A 46 -1.42 3.30 -3.64
C PHE A 46 -0.47 3.72 -4.77
N GLY A 47 0.64 4.34 -4.38
CA GLY A 47 1.59 4.89 -5.33
C GLY A 47 2.48 3.83 -5.98
N SER A 48 3.38 4.32 -6.83
CA SER A 48 4.33 3.47 -7.52
C SER A 48 5.24 2.75 -6.54
N GLY A 49 5.46 1.46 -6.73
CA GLY A 49 6.31 0.63 -5.87
C GLY A 49 5.60 0.06 -4.65
N VAL A 50 4.38 0.51 -4.36
CA VAL A 50 3.64 0.05 -3.18
C VAL A 50 3.15 -1.40 -3.34
N PHE A 51 2.78 -1.79 -4.55
CA PHE A 51 2.18 -3.10 -4.78
C PHE A 51 3.10 -4.25 -4.32
N SER A 52 4.36 -4.24 -4.70
CA SER A 52 5.25 -5.34 -4.36
C SER A 52 5.47 -5.45 -2.85
N ARG A 53 5.50 -4.33 -2.16
CA ARG A 53 5.64 -4.32 -0.69
C ARG A 53 4.39 -4.84 -0.01
N LEU A 54 3.22 -4.42 -0.51
CA LEU A 54 1.94 -4.92 0.00
C LEU A 54 1.82 -6.43 -0.23
N TYR A 55 2.17 -6.89 -1.42
CA TYR A 55 2.09 -8.31 -1.77
C TYR A 55 2.99 -9.15 -0.86
N GLY A 56 4.15 -8.63 -0.49
CA GLY A 56 5.03 -9.29 0.47
C GLY A 56 4.43 -9.44 1.87
N LEU A 57 3.58 -8.49 2.28
CA LEU A 57 2.94 -8.52 3.59
C LEU A 57 1.61 -9.28 3.59
N LEU A 58 0.86 -9.18 2.50
CA LEU A 58 -0.44 -9.81 2.33
C LEU A 58 -0.42 -10.69 1.09
N PRO A 59 0.08 -11.93 1.19
CA PRO A 59 0.24 -12.81 0.01
C PRO A 59 -1.07 -13.10 -0.72
N ARG A 60 -2.21 -12.95 -0.05
CA ARG A 60 -3.52 -13.12 -0.66
C ARG A 60 -4.14 -11.82 -1.13
N LEU A 61 -3.45 -10.71 -0.90
CA LEU A 61 -3.96 -9.37 -1.22
C LEU A 61 -5.33 -9.10 -0.59
N ASP A 62 -5.47 -9.52 0.68
CA ASP A 62 -6.72 -9.36 1.45
C ASP A 62 -6.91 -7.92 1.90
N VAL A 63 -7.21 -7.05 0.96
CA VAL A 63 -7.46 -5.64 1.21
C VAL A 63 -8.96 -5.39 1.15
N ASP A 64 -9.51 -4.83 2.21
CA ASP A 64 -10.95 -4.57 2.32
C ASP A 64 -11.36 -3.26 1.64
N ALA A 65 -10.46 -2.28 1.62
CA ALA A 65 -10.76 -0.99 1.00
C ALA A 65 -9.45 -0.27 0.62
N VAL A 66 -9.53 0.53 -0.42
CA VAL A 66 -8.46 1.45 -0.82
C VAL A 66 -9.04 2.85 -0.84
N VAL A 67 -8.40 3.77 -0.11
CA VAL A 67 -8.79 5.18 -0.09
C VAL A 67 -7.67 5.98 -0.73
N LEU A 68 -7.99 6.69 -1.80
CA LEU A 68 -7.02 7.52 -2.51
C LEU A 68 -7.26 8.97 -2.13
N SER A 69 -6.21 9.66 -1.65
CA SER A 69 -6.33 11.06 -1.28
C SER A 69 -6.55 11.94 -2.51
N HIS A 70 -5.92 11.57 -3.63
CA HIS A 70 -6.13 12.22 -4.93
C HIS A 70 -5.56 11.32 -6.01
N LEU A 71 -5.76 11.69 -7.29
CA LEU A 71 -5.45 10.80 -8.41
C LEU A 71 -4.13 11.12 -9.12
N HIS A 72 -3.21 11.84 -8.48
CA HIS A 72 -1.86 12.00 -9.01
C HIS A 72 -1.12 10.66 -8.95
N SER A 73 -0.22 10.43 -9.89
CA SER A 73 0.43 9.12 -10.05
C SER A 73 1.22 8.67 -8.83
N ASP A 74 1.81 9.60 -8.08
CA ASP A 74 2.55 9.24 -6.86
C ASP A 74 1.64 8.72 -5.74
N HIS A 75 0.31 8.82 -5.89
CA HIS A 75 -0.66 8.32 -4.92
C HIS A 75 -1.52 7.16 -5.45
N MET A 76 -1.51 6.88 -6.76
CA MET A 76 -2.43 5.89 -7.31
C MET A 76 -1.85 4.95 -8.37
N ALA A 77 -0.64 5.20 -8.86
CA ALA A 77 -0.09 4.43 -9.98
C ALA A 77 0.01 2.92 -9.70
N GLY A 78 0.19 2.52 -8.44
CA GLY A 78 0.26 1.11 -8.06
C GLY A 78 -1.07 0.35 -8.18
N MET A 79 -2.19 1.09 -8.30
CA MET A 79 -3.50 0.46 -8.47
C MET A 79 -3.61 -0.37 -9.72
N VAL A 80 -2.84 -0.04 -10.76
CA VAL A 80 -2.85 -0.79 -12.02
C VAL A 80 -2.46 -2.23 -11.77
N PHE A 81 -1.36 -2.45 -11.05
CA PHE A 81 -0.88 -3.79 -10.75
C PHE A 81 -1.80 -4.52 -9.77
N PHE A 82 -2.31 -3.80 -8.78
CA PHE A 82 -3.22 -4.38 -7.79
C PHE A 82 -4.49 -4.90 -8.46
N ARG A 83 -5.11 -4.08 -9.31
CA ARG A 83 -6.30 -4.46 -10.04
C ARG A 83 -6.06 -5.69 -10.91
N TYR A 84 -4.95 -5.70 -11.62
CA TYR A 84 -4.60 -6.80 -12.51
C TYR A 84 -4.38 -8.08 -11.72
N ALA A 85 -3.66 -8.00 -10.61
CA ALA A 85 -3.40 -9.16 -9.76
C ALA A 85 -4.69 -9.75 -9.20
N LEU A 86 -5.64 -8.93 -8.77
CA LEU A 86 -6.92 -9.40 -8.28
C LEU A 86 -7.67 -10.19 -9.36
N GLN A 87 -7.57 -9.77 -10.61
CA GLN A 87 -8.20 -10.49 -11.72
C GLN A 87 -7.52 -11.84 -11.98
N GLN A 88 -6.21 -11.92 -11.80
CA GLN A 88 -5.45 -13.14 -12.05
C GLN A 88 -5.56 -14.15 -10.91
N LEU A 89 -5.71 -13.68 -9.68
CA LEU A 89 -5.69 -14.53 -8.48
C LEU A 89 -7.08 -14.95 -8.00
N SER A 90 -8.12 -14.38 -8.55
CA SER A 90 -9.49 -14.72 -8.12
C SER A 90 -10.07 -15.89 -8.89
#